data_31f5714fe82460834123e58e08a8d965
#
_entry.id   31f5714fe82460834123e58e08a8d965
#
_cell.length_a   1.000
_cell.length_b   1.000
_cell.length_c   1.000
_cell.angle_alpha   90.00
_cell.angle_beta   90.00
_cell.angle_gamma   90.00
#
_symmetry.space_group_name_H-M   'P 1'
#
loop_
_entity.id
_entity.type
_entity.pdbx_description
1 polymer ?
#
loop_
_entity_poly.entity_id
_entity_poly.type
_entity_poly.pdbx_seq_one_letter_code
_entity_poly.pdbx_strand_id
1 'polypeptide(L)'
;NLTWQNPEQLFVAQELINKVKSKCCGIKGKYTIVIVQSLKDGDLKTGRILYDDLSASLPVKYPDTAVKFYDLKNKPELAEAFCKLYNDIEDGELITLQIEAHGCEDGIRLSSDELVTWKEFFGIIRPINVRMKNLLLVCMSMCYGGALITHFEPEKRAPYRAFIGTGREIKASVLLDGFAAFYENYHNLLDSFAAFEALKKATIDPSIGGSPFWMMTSEEVFQKTLDPDRDPDNFKHMVNEQYVKQKVEGRDVTIEQVATEIRELLNESYKRYYENFTFRDLIPKA
;
A
#
# COMPACT_ATOMS: atom_id res chain seq x y z
N ASN A 1 -0.04 8.05 -18.82
CA ASN A 1 1.42 7.99 -19.01
C ASN A 1 2.11 8.82 -17.94
N LEU A 2 2.25 8.26 -16.71
CA LEU A 2 3.12 8.83 -15.68
C LEU A 2 4.53 8.27 -15.90
N THR A 3 5.26 8.88 -16.80
CA THR A 3 6.71 8.69 -16.91
C THR A 3 7.37 9.60 -15.87
N TRP A 4 8.09 9.01 -14.91
CA TRP A 4 9.03 9.68 -14.02
C TRP A 4 10.19 10.24 -14.84
N GLN A 5 10.00 11.39 -15.50
CA GLN A 5 11.02 12.04 -16.32
C GLN A 5 11.43 13.42 -15.79
N ASN A 6 11.07 13.72 -14.53
CA ASN A 6 11.55 14.97 -13.95
C ASN A 6 12.83 14.70 -13.13
N PRO A 7 14.01 15.22 -13.57
CA PRO A 7 15.29 15.07 -12.86
C PRO A 7 15.24 15.58 -11.41
N GLU A 8 14.42 16.58 -11.09
CA GLU A 8 14.26 17.10 -9.73
C GLU A 8 13.57 16.11 -8.79
N GLN A 9 12.61 15.33 -9.29
CA GLN A 9 11.93 14.29 -8.49
C GLN A 9 12.87 13.10 -8.23
N LEU A 10 13.70 12.73 -9.19
CA LEU A 10 14.78 11.74 -9.02
C LEU A 10 15.82 12.22 -8.00
N PHE A 11 16.15 13.50 -8.00
CA PHE A 11 17.10 14.09 -7.07
C PHE A 11 16.54 14.10 -5.65
N VAL A 12 15.29 14.49 -5.45
CA VAL A 12 14.60 14.47 -4.15
C VAL A 12 14.45 13.04 -3.62
N ALA A 13 14.09 12.09 -4.49
CA ALA A 13 14.04 10.67 -4.12
C ALA A 13 15.44 10.15 -3.73
N GLN A 14 16.48 10.52 -4.48
CA GLN A 14 17.86 10.13 -4.18
C GLN A 14 18.39 10.77 -2.91
N GLU A 15 18.06 12.03 -2.60
CA GLU A 15 18.37 12.66 -1.30
C GLU A 15 17.63 12.01 -0.14
N LEU A 16 16.36 11.65 -0.31
CA LEU A 16 15.61 10.90 0.69
C LEU A 16 16.23 9.51 0.93
N ILE A 17 16.60 8.81 -0.14
CA ILE A 17 17.31 7.54 -0.09
C ILE A 17 18.66 7.71 0.63
N ASN A 18 19.40 8.76 0.34
CA ASN A 18 20.69 9.02 0.98
C ASN A 18 20.52 9.43 2.46
N LYS A 19 19.50 10.21 2.81
CA LYS A 19 19.14 10.53 4.20
C LYS A 19 18.65 9.29 4.97
N VAL A 20 17.89 8.43 4.33
CA VAL A 20 17.49 7.14 4.91
C VAL A 20 18.71 6.22 5.04
N LYS A 21 19.57 6.14 4.02
CA LYS A 21 20.85 5.39 4.09
C LYS A 21 21.75 5.88 5.22
N SER A 22 21.91 7.20 5.39
CA SER A 22 22.74 7.75 6.47
C SER A 22 22.16 7.53 7.87
N LYS A 23 20.83 7.43 8.00
CA LYS A 23 20.15 7.08 9.25
C LYS A 23 20.03 5.57 9.46
N CYS A 24 19.97 4.78 8.37
CA CYS A 24 19.89 3.33 8.43
C CYS A 24 21.26 2.63 8.49
N CYS A 25 22.39 3.32 8.26
CA CYS A 25 23.73 2.75 8.45
C CYS A 25 24.04 2.26 9.89
N GLY A 26 23.09 2.44 10.83
CA GLY A 26 23.14 1.88 12.18
C GLY A 26 21.99 0.96 12.54
N ILE A 27 20.98 0.79 11.66
CA ILE A 27 19.90 -0.16 11.88
C ILE A 27 20.38 -1.52 11.37
N LYS A 28 21.09 -2.25 12.22
CA LYS A 28 21.14 -3.73 12.17
C LYS A 28 19.75 -4.21 12.59
N GLY A 29 18.75 -3.95 11.75
CA GLY A 29 17.37 -4.33 12.01
C GLY A 29 17.06 -5.64 11.31
N LYS A 30 16.48 -6.57 12.05
CA LYS A 30 15.84 -7.76 11.50
C LYS A 30 14.82 -7.34 10.45
N TYR A 31 14.85 -7.97 9.30
CA TYR A 31 13.86 -7.79 8.25
C TYR A 31 12.96 -9.02 8.19
N THR A 32 11.66 -8.83 8.20
CA THR A 32 10.70 -9.94 8.19
C THR A 32 9.67 -9.78 7.07
N ILE A 33 9.58 -10.77 6.19
CA ILE A 33 8.50 -10.91 5.24
C ILE A 33 7.41 -11.74 5.90
N VAL A 34 6.21 -11.19 5.98
CA VAL A 34 5.04 -11.85 6.56
C VAL A 34 4.05 -12.15 5.44
N ILE A 35 3.90 -13.42 5.09
CA ILE A 35 2.95 -13.89 4.08
C ILE A 35 1.68 -14.36 4.78
N VAL A 36 0.57 -13.72 4.46
CA VAL A 36 -0.76 -14.06 4.96
C VAL A 36 -1.58 -14.58 3.79
N GLN A 37 -1.93 -15.84 3.84
CA GLN A 37 -2.74 -16.52 2.83
C GLN A 37 -4.15 -16.78 3.35
N SER A 38 -5.15 -16.56 2.48
CA SER A 38 -6.53 -17.03 2.70
C SER A 38 -7.14 -17.42 1.36
N LEU A 39 -6.78 -18.62 0.89
CA LEU A 39 -7.21 -19.18 -0.40
C LEU A 39 -7.98 -20.49 -0.17
N LYS A 40 -9.02 -20.76 -0.98
CA LYS A 40 -9.84 -21.97 -0.88
C LYS A 40 -9.03 -23.21 -1.29
N ASP A 41 -9.46 -24.39 -0.87
CA ASP A 41 -8.71 -25.63 -1.12
C ASP A 41 -8.47 -25.94 -2.60
N GLY A 42 -9.35 -25.50 -3.50
CA GLY A 42 -9.20 -25.66 -4.95
C GLY A 42 -8.33 -24.61 -5.64
N ASP A 43 -7.91 -23.57 -4.92
CA ASP A 43 -7.11 -22.48 -5.48
C ASP A 43 -5.61 -22.84 -5.51
N LEU A 44 -4.89 -22.23 -6.46
CA LEU A 44 -3.44 -22.24 -6.47
C LEU A 44 -2.92 -21.54 -5.22
N LYS A 45 -2.21 -22.26 -4.33
CA LYS A 45 -1.69 -21.73 -3.05
C LYS A 45 -0.43 -20.89 -3.26
N THR A 46 -0.61 -19.74 -3.92
CA THR A 46 0.48 -18.83 -4.31
C THR A 46 1.33 -18.35 -3.13
N GLY A 47 0.70 -18.05 -1.99
CA GLY A 47 1.40 -17.63 -0.78
C GLY A 47 2.25 -18.76 -0.19
N ARG A 48 1.78 -20.01 -0.24
CA ARG A 48 2.54 -21.17 0.23
C ARG A 48 3.76 -21.43 -0.64
N ILE A 49 3.58 -21.37 -1.97
CA ILE A 49 4.69 -21.53 -2.93
C ILE A 49 5.73 -20.44 -2.69
N LEU A 50 5.31 -19.19 -2.61
CA LEU A 50 6.21 -18.05 -2.35
C LEU A 50 6.94 -18.22 -1.00
N TYR A 51 6.24 -18.65 0.05
CA TYR A 51 6.85 -18.90 1.35
C TYR A 51 7.94 -19.98 1.29
N ASP A 52 7.67 -21.11 0.64
CA ASP A 52 8.61 -22.23 0.55
C ASP A 52 9.91 -21.79 -0.18
N ASP A 53 9.77 -21.01 -1.28
CA ASP A 53 10.91 -20.47 -2.02
C ASP A 53 11.72 -19.43 -1.22
N LEU A 54 11.03 -18.48 -0.59
CA LEU A 54 11.69 -17.39 0.14
C LEU A 54 12.33 -17.89 1.45
N SER A 55 11.67 -18.81 2.18
CA SER A 55 12.21 -19.35 3.42
C SER A 55 13.45 -20.22 3.20
N ALA A 56 13.57 -20.83 2.02
CA ALA A 56 14.76 -21.61 1.64
C ALA A 56 15.92 -20.70 1.18
N SER A 57 15.64 -19.61 0.47
CA SER A 57 16.65 -18.80 -0.22
C SER A 57 17.13 -17.57 0.55
N LEU A 58 16.20 -16.83 1.17
CA LEU A 58 16.53 -15.52 1.76
C LEU A 58 17.45 -15.60 2.98
N PRO A 59 17.23 -16.48 3.98
CA PRO A 59 18.12 -16.53 5.14
C PRO A 59 19.55 -16.95 4.79
N VAL A 60 19.74 -17.67 3.68
CA VAL A 60 21.07 -18.04 3.19
C VAL A 60 21.81 -16.81 2.61
N LYS A 61 21.09 -15.96 1.87
CA LYS A 61 21.68 -14.74 1.27
C LYS A 61 21.75 -13.60 2.29
N TYR A 62 20.75 -13.51 3.18
CA TYR A 62 20.55 -12.41 4.12
C TYR A 62 20.18 -12.98 5.50
N PRO A 63 21.18 -13.29 6.35
CA PRO A 63 20.96 -13.97 7.64
C PRO A 63 20.02 -13.24 8.61
N ASP A 64 19.90 -11.91 8.48
CA ASP A 64 19.01 -11.08 9.30
C ASP A 64 17.57 -11.02 8.75
N THR A 65 17.26 -11.80 7.72
CA THR A 65 15.93 -11.87 7.11
C THR A 65 15.17 -13.09 7.59
N ALA A 66 13.94 -12.89 8.04
CA ALA A 66 13.00 -13.95 8.39
C ALA A 66 11.79 -13.97 7.45
N VAL A 67 11.21 -15.15 7.23
CA VAL A 67 9.95 -15.30 6.51
C VAL A 67 8.95 -15.99 7.42
N LYS A 68 7.78 -15.39 7.63
CA LYS A 68 6.68 -15.94 8.43
C LYS A 68 5.50 -16.24 7.50
N PHE A 69 4.77 -17.31 7.78
CA PHE A 69 3.60 -17.72 7.00
C PHE A 69 2.39 -17.97 7.89
N TYR A 70 1.25 -17.41 7.49
CA TYR A 70 -0.05 -17.62 8.12
C TYR A 70 -1.04 -18.06 7.05
N ASP A 71 -1.67 -19.23 7.23
CA ASP A 71 -2.79 -19.71 6.41
C ASP A 71 -4.08 -19.57 7.23
N LEU A 72 -4.91 -18.60 6.88
CA LEU A 72 -6.03 -18.14 7.69
C LEU A 72 -7.35 -18.36 6.96
N LYS A 73 -8.39 -18.76 7.68
CA LYS A 73 -9.68 -19.07 7.07
C LYS A 73 -10.72 -17.97 7.24
N ASN A 74 -10.72 -17.28 8.37
CA ASN A 74 -11.80 -16.41 8.80
C ASN A 74 -11.29 -15.14 9.51
N LYS A 75 -12.19 -14.18 9.78
CA LYS A 75 -11.85 -12.92 10.45
C LYS A 75 -11.24 -13.10 11.85
N PRO A 76 -11.75 -13.99 12.73
CA PRO A 76 -11.10 -14.25 14.02
C PRO A 76 -9.65 -14.67 13.90
N GLU A 77 -9.33 -15.65 13.02
CA GLU A 77 -7.96 -16.11 12.79
C GLU A 77 -7.07 -14.97 12.25
N LEU A 78 -7.61 -14.15 11.32
CA LEU A 78 -6.92 -12.98 10.82
C LEU A 78 -6.58 -11.99 11.96
N ALA A 79 -7.55 -11.66 12.80
CA ALA A 79 -7.36 -10.75 13.92
C ALA A 79 -6.33 -11.28 14.93
N GLU A 80 -6.37 -12.58 15.26
CA GLU A 80 -5.42 -13.22 16.16
C GLU A 80 -3.99 -13.19 15.59
N ALA A 81 -3.82 -13.55 14.30
CA ALA A 81 -2.52 -13.54 13.64
C ALA A 81 -1.89 -12.15 13.63
N PHE A 82 -2.67 -11.12 13.34
CA PHE A 82 -2.18 -9.75 13.34
C PHE A 82 -1.93 -9.19 14.74
N CYS A 83 -2.74 -9.58 15.74
CA CYS A 83 -2.48 -9.26 17.15
C CYS A 83 -1.16 -9.90 17.60
N LYS A 84 -0.92 -11.17 17.27
CA LYS A 84 0.34 -11.85 17.53
C LYS A 84 1.50 -11.16 16.82
N LEU A 85 1.34 -10.87 15.51
CA LEU A 85 2.36 -10.15 14.75
C LEU A 85 2.72 -8.82 15.42
N TYR A 86 1.72 -8.03 15.82
CA TYR A 86 1.94 -6.75 16.50
C TYR A 86 2.75 -6.90 17.79
N ASN A 87 2.46 -7.93 18.60
CA ASN A 87 3.17 -8.18 19.85
C ASN A 87 4.60 -8.69 19.63
N ASP A 88 4.83 -9.45 18.56
CA ASP A 88 6.11 -10.06 18.22
C ASP A 88 7.09 -9.10 17.52
N ILE A 89 6.66 -7.91 17.09
CA ILE A 89 7.54 -6.93 16.42
C ILE A 89 8.61 -6.45 17.40
N GLU A 90 9.86 -6.62 17.02
CA GLU A 90 11.01 -6.11 17.75
C GLU A 90 11.28 -4.62 17.41
N ASP A 91 11.93 -3.87 18.31
CA ASP A 91 12.30 -2.49 18.04
C ASP A 91 13.30 -2.41 16.88
N GLY A 92 12.94 -1.64 15.84
CA GLY A 92 13.75 -1.52 14.63
C GLY A 92 13.55 -2.65 13.61
N GLU A 93 12.70 -3.63 13.88
CA GLU A 93 12.32 -4.65 12.90
C GLU A 93 11.52 -4.01 11.75
N LEU A 94 11.89 -4.36 10.52
CA LEU A 94 11.19 -3.94 9.31
C LEU A 94 10.32 -5.09 8.79
N ILE A 95 9.06 -4.79 8.48
CA ILE A 95 8.11 -5.77 7.98
C ILE A 95 7.63 -5.40 6.58
N THR A 96 7.62 -6.38 5.69
CA THR A 96 6.82 -6.38 4.48
C THR A 96 5.68 -7.38 4.63
N LEU A 97 4.47 -6.92 4.39
CA LEU A 97 3.25 -7.73 4.50
C LEU A 97 2.80 -8.12 3.10
N GLN A 98 2.80 -9.43 2.82
CA GLN A 98 2.28 -10.03 1.60
C GLN A 98 0.91 -10.65 1.88
N ILE A 99 -0.13 -10.20 1.17
CA ILE A 99 -1.50 -10.71 1.31
C ILE A 99 -1.87 -11.51 0.06
N GLU A 100 -2.17 -12.78 0.25
CA GLU A 100 -2.55 -13.75 -0.78
C GLU A 100 -3.99 -14.21 -0.55
N ALA A 101 -4.94 -13.61 -1.25
CA ALA A 101 -6.36 -13.89 -1.07
C ALA A 101 -7.15 -13.56 -2.35
N HIS A 102 -8.45 -13.78 -2.33
CA HIS A 102 -9.33 -13.15 -3.32
C HIS A 102 -9.60 -11.70 -2.94
N GLY A 103 -9.59 -10.81 -3.93
CA GLY A 103 -9.90 -9.40 -3.74
C GLY A 103 -11.08 -8.96 -4.60
N CYS A 104 -11.78 -7.94 -4.11
CA CYS A 104 -12.82 -7.21 -4.84
C CYS A 104 -12.71 -5.71 -4.54
N GLU A 105 -13.55 -4.90 -5.16
CA GLU A 105 -13.55 -3.44 -4.94
C GLU A 105 -13.81 -3.06 -3.49
N ASP A 106 -14.58 -3.86 -2.74
CA ASP A 106 -14.97 -3.58 -1.36
C ASP A 106 -13.96 -4.10 -0.31
N GLY A 107 -13.04 -5.02 -0.67
CA GLY A 107 -12.12 -5.60 0.29
C GLY A 107 -11.53 -6.95 -0.09
N ILE A 108 -11.09 -7.66 0.95
CA ILE A 108 -10.44 -8.97 0.90
C ILE A 108 -11.48 -10.04 1.23
N ARG A 109 -11.64 -11.03 0.36
CA ARG A 109 -12.49 -12.19 0.61
C ARG A 109 -11.65 -13.34 1.11
N LEU A 110 -11.93 -13.76 2.34
CA LEU A 110 -11.25 -14.89 2.97
C LEU A 110 -11.73 -16.23 2.40
N SER A 111 -11.01 -17.31 2.70
CA SER A 111 -11.37 -18.66 2.24
C SER A 111 -12.71 -19.16 2.80
N SER A 112 -13.18 -18.60 3.91
CA SER A 112 -14.53 -18.78 4.48
C SER A 112 -15.65 -18.02 3.75
N ASP A 113 -15.32 -17.26 2.69
CA ASP A 113 -16.19 -16.30 2.00
C ASP A 113 -16.52 -15.03 2.81
N GLU A 114 -15.99 -14.85 4.01
CA GLU A 114 -16.13 -13.61 4.77
C GLU A 114 -15.40 -12.47 4.07
N LEU A 115 -16.06 -11.31 4.01
CA LEU A 115 -15.47 -10.08 3.46
C LEU A 115 -14.80 -9.26 4.58
N VAL A 116 -13.51 -9.03 4.48
CA VAL A 116 -12.79 -8.01 5.26
C VAL A 116 -12.78 -6.74 4.43
N THR A 117 -13.58 -5.76 4.81
CA THR A 117 -13.62 -4.46 4.11
C THR A 117 -12.27 -3.73 4.21
N TRP A 118 -11.97 -2.84 3.27
CA TRP A 118 -10.73 -2.05 3.32
C TRP A 118 -10.60 -1.26 4.61
N LYS A 119 -11.71 -0.75 5.15
CA LYS A 119 -11.72 -0.05 6.44
C LYS A 119 -11.35 -0.96 7.62
N GLU A 120 -11.88 -2.19 7.65
CA GLU A 120 -11.50 -3.20 8.65
C GLU A 120 -10.02 -3.57 8.49
N PHE A 121 -9.56 -3.79 7.26
CA PHE A 121 -8.16 -4.10 6.99
C PHE A 121 -7.22 -2.98 7.44
N PHE A 122 -7.55 -1.71 7.17
CA PHE A 122 -6.78 -0.57 7.70
C PHE A 122 -6.76 -0.53 9.22
N GLY A 123 -7.87 -0.88 9.87
CA GLY A 123 -7.93 -0.99 11.34
C GLY A 123 -6.93 -2.02 11.88
N ILE A 124 -6.72 -3.11 11.13
CA ILE A 124 -5.83 -4.21 11.51
C ILE A 124 -4.36 -3.84 11.28
N ILE A 125 -3.99 -3.26 10.12
CA ILE A 125 -2.58 -3.03 9.76
C ILE A 125 -2.03 -1.69 10.28
N ARG A 126 -2.87 -0.68 10.52
CA ARG A 126 -2.44 0.64 10.98
C ARG A 126 -1.64 0.60 12.29
N PRO A 127 -2.03 -0.15 13.34
CA PRO A 127 -1.22 -0.27 14.56
C PRO A 127 0.21 -0.77 14.27
N ILE A 128 0.36 -1.70 13.33
CA ILE A 128 1.68 -2.21 12.90
C ILE A 128 2.49 -1.09 12.24
N ASN A 129 1.89 -0.36 11.29
CA ASN A 129 2.58 0.76 10.63
C ASN A 129 2.98 1.87 11.62
N VAL A 130 2.12 2.14 12.62
CA VAL A 130 2.42 3.10 13.69
C VAL A 130 3.63 2.64 14.51
N ARG A 131 3.67 1.36 14.92
CA ARG A 131 4.82 0.78 15.64
C ARG A 131 6.10 0.82 14.81
N MET A 132 6.00 0.61 13.51
CA MET A 132 7.10 0.70 12.56
C MET A 132 7.45 2.14 12.11
N LYS A 133 6.81 3.17 12.69
CA LYS A 133 7.07 4.59 12.35
C LYS A 133 6.93 4.88 10.85
N ASN A 134 5.86 4.38 10.25
CA ASN A 134 5.52 4.51 8.83
C ASN A 134 6.54 3.84 7.88
N LEU A 135 6.89 2.59 8.16
CA LEU A 135 7.80 1.81 7.32
C LEU A 135 7.18 0.51 6.75
N LEU A 136 5.88 0.28 6.98
CA LEU A 136 5.18 -0.92 6.50
C LEU A 136 4.98 -0.86 4.99
N LEU A 137 5.53 -1.83 4.26
CA LEU A 137 5.18 -2.11 2.87
C LEU A 137 4.10 -3.21 2.82
N VAL A 138 3.05 -2.98 2.04
CA VAL A 138 1.96 -3.94 1.84
C VAL A 138 1.89 -4.37 0.39
N CYS A 139 2.07 -5.65 0.13
CA CYS A 139 1.96 -6.28 -1.19
C CYS A 139 0.62 -7.01 -1.29
N MET A 140 -0.26 -6.52 -2.16
CA MET A 140 -1.62 -7.04 -2.37
C MET A 140 -1.63 -7.99 -3.57
N SER A 141 -1.35 -9.26 -3.33
CA SER A 141 -1.36 -10.32 -4.35
C SER A 141 -2.77 -10.85 -4.57
N MET A 142 -3.61 -10.00 -5.17
CA MET A 142 -5.02 -10.30 -5.41
C MET A 142 -5.63 -9.40 -6.48
N CYS A 143 -6.77 -9.82 -7.02
CA CYS A 143 -7.60 -8.96 -7.87
C CYS A 143 -8.02 -7.71 -7.08
N TYR A 144 -8.08 -6.56 -7.73
CA TYR A 144 -8.55 -5.29 -7.15
C TYR A 144 -7.84 -4.85 -5.86
N GLY A 145 -6.68 -5.41 -5.54
CA GLY A 145 -5.92 -5.05 -4.33
C GLY A 145 -5.54 -3.57 -4.26
N GLY A 146 -5.55 -2.87 -5.40
CA GLY A 146 -5.35 -1.42 -5.46
C GLY A 146 -6.56 -0.60 -5.05
N ALA A 147 -7.78 -1.17 -4.98
CA ALA A 147 -8.99 -0.46 -4.58
C ALA A 147 -8.94 0.08 -3.15
N LEU A 148 -8.00 -0.42 -2.33
CA LEU A 148 -7.79 0.07 -0.96
C LEU A 148 -7.60 1.60 -0.87
N ILE A 149 -7.11 2.27 -1.93
CA ILE A 149 -6.93 3.73 -1.92
C ILE A 149 -8.23 4.52 -1.83
N THR A 150 -9.36 3.93 -2.24
CA THR A 150 -10.68 4.58 -2.20
C THR A 150 -11.20 4.79 -0.77
N HIS A 151 -10.60 4.13 0.22
CA HIS A 151 -10.99 4.19 1.63
C HIS A 151 -10.03 5.04 2.49
N PHE A 152 -9.55 6.12 1.93
CA PHE A 152 -8.64 7.06 2.56
C PHE A 152 -9.23 7.71 3.82
N GLU A 153 -8.47 7.71 4.92
CA GLU A 153 -8.85 8.29 6.24
C GLU A 153 -7.78 9.30 6.68
N PRO A 154 -7.81 10.55 6.17
CA PRO A 154 -6.74 11.53 6.40
C PRO A 154 -6.56 11.94 7.86
N GLU A 155 -7.63 11.87 8.65
CA GLU A 155 -7.63 12.22 10.09
C GLU A 155 -6.86 11.22 10.95
N LYS A 156 -6.54 10.04 10.43
CA LYS A 156 -5.80 8.98 11.11
C LYS A 156 -4.36 8.90 10.61
N ARG A 157 -3.50 8.21 11.33
CA ARG A 157 -2.17 7.79 10.84
C ARG A 157 -2.31 6.92 9.59
N ALA A 158 -1.40 7.06 8.63
CA ALA A 158 -1.38 6.21 7.46
C ALA A 158 -1.33 4.72 7.85
N PRO A 159 -2.12 3.84 7.20
CA PRO A 159 -2.14 2.42 7.52
C PRO A 159 -0.93 1.66 6.98
N TYR A 160 -0.20 2.23 6.04
CA TYR A 160 1.02 1.70 5.41
C TYR A 160 1.93 2.84 4.95
N ARG A 161 3.21 2.57 4.71
CA ARG A 161 4.13 3.49 4.03
C ARG A 161 3.89 3.48 2.53
N ALA A 162 3.84 2.30 1.96
CA ALA A 162 3.58 2.08 0.55
C ALA A 162 2.82 0.77 0.35
N PHE A 163 2.11 0.65 -0.76
CA PHE A 163 1.53 -0.61 -1.17
C PHE A 163 1.79 -0.89 -2.66
N ILE A 164 1.71 -2.17 -3.02
CA ILE A 164 1.73 -2.66 -4.38
C ILE A 164 0.42 -3.41 -4.62
N GLY A 165 -0.28 -3.10 -5.70
CA GLY A 165 -1.55 -3.74 -6.01
C GLY A 165 -1.96 -3.53 -7.46
N THR A 166 -3.10 -4.10 -7.84
CA THR A 166 -3.73 -3.94 -9.16
C THR A 166 -5.19 -3.52 -9.00
N GLY A 167 -5.70 -2.74 -9.95
CA GLY A 167 -7.10 -2.32 -9.98
C GLY A 167 -8.00 -3.21 -10.87
N ARG A 168 -7.58 -4.44 -11.18
CA ARG A 168 -8.29 -5.34 -12.10
C ARG A 168 -8.19 -6.80 -11.69
N GLU A 169 -8.95 -7.64 -12.37
CA GLU A 169 -8.78 -9.08 -12.28
C GLU A 169 -7.43 -9.51 -12.87
N ILE A 170 -6.80 -10.49 -12.23
CA ILE A 170 -5.50 -11.02 -12.62
C ILE A 170 -5.43 -12.51 -12.28
N LYS A 171 -4.73 -13.27 -13.13
CA LYS A 171 -4.54 -14.71 -12.93
C LYS A 171 -3.57 -14.98 -11.78
N ALA A 172 -3.83 -15.99 -10.99
CA ALA A 172 -2.99 -16.39 -9.86
C ALA A 172 -1.52 -16.68 -10.26
N SER A 173 -1.28 -17.27 -11.45
CA SER A 173 0.07 -17.48 -11.95
C SER A 173 0.83 -16.18 -12.21
N VAL A 174 0.15 -15.14 -12.74
CA VAL A 174 0.77 -13.83 -12.98
C VAL A 174 1.08 -13.12 -11.66
N LEU A 175 0.22 -13.29 -10.63
CA LEU A 175 0.50 -12.81 -9.28
C LEU A 175 1.77 -13.48 -8.73
N LEU A 176 1.83 -14.80 -8.81
CA LEU A 176 2.99 -15.57 -8.33
C LEU A 176 4.28 -15.18 -9.04
N ASP A 177 4.29 -15.16 -10.38
CA ASP A 177 5.47 -14.79 -11.18
C ASP A 177 5.93 -13.35 -10.86
N GLY A 178 4.97 -12.42 -10.72
CA GLY A 178 5.24 -11.04 -10.39
C GLY A 178 5.88 -10.87 -9.02
N PHE A 179 5.31 -11.47 -7.98
CA PHE A 179 5.85 -11.33 -6.63
C PHE A 179 7.11 -12.18 -6.40
N ALA A 180 7.29 -13.30 -7.10
CA ALA A 180 8.57 -14.01 -7.13
C ALA A 180 9.68 -13.10 -7.68
N ALA A 181 9.47 -12.47 -8.85
CA ALA A 181 10.42 -11.52 -9.43
C ALA A 181 10.66 -10.29 -8.51
N PHE A 182 9.62 -9.81 -7.80
CA PHE A 182 9.77 -8.77 -6.80
C PHE A 182 10.75 -9.17 -5.71
N TYR A 183 10.54 -10.31 -5.06
CA TYR A 183 11.34 -10.75 -3.92
C TYR A 183 12.74 -11.25 -4.31
N GLU A 184 12.99 -11.67 -5.54
CA GLU A 184 14.34 -11.91 -6.03
C GLU A 184 15.22 -10.64 -5.99
N ASN A 185 14.59 -9.46 -6.12
CA ASN A 185 15.25 -8.15 -6.18
C ASN A 185 15.02 -7.29 -4.92
N TYR A 186 14.17 -7.74 -3.98
CA TYR A 186 13.81 -7.00 -2.77
C TYR A 186 14.52 -7.57 -1.55
N HIS A 187 15.57 -6.88 -1.10
CA HIS A 187 16.37 -7.31 0.05
C HIS A 187 16.19 -6.41 1.27
N ASN A 188 15.70 -5.19 1.04
CA ASN A 188 15.38 -4.22 2.08
C ASN A 188 14.50 -3.10 1.49
N LEU A 189 14.01 -2.19 2.34
CA LEU A 189 13.16 -1.07 1.89
C LEU A 189 13.81 -0.17 0.81
N LEU A 190 15.13 -0.15 0.72
CA LEU A 190 15.86 0.68 -0.25
C LEU A 190 15.78 0.13 -1.67
N ASP A 191 15.52 -1.17 -1.80
CA ASP A 191 15.46 -1.87 -3.09
C ASP A 191 14.02 -1.94 -3.64
N SER A 192 13.03 -1.41 -2.91
CA SER A 192 11.60 -1.54 -3.26
C SER A 192 11.28 -1.06 -4.68
N PHE A 193 11.98 -0.04 -5.15
CA PHE A 193 11.76 0.50 -6.49
C PHE A 193 12.31 -0.44 -7.57
N ALA A 194 13.53 -0.94 -7.41
CA ALA A 194 14.13 -1.89 -8.36
C ALA A 194 13.36 -3.21 -8.38
N ALA A 195 12.92 -3.68 -7.22
CA ALA A 195 12.09 -4.87 -7.09
C ALA A 195 10.72 -4.68 -7.77
N PHE A 196 10.09 -3.51 -7.62
CA PHE A 196 8.84 -3.19 -8.29
C PHE A 196 9.00 -3.15 -9.83
N GLU A 197 10.12 -2.62 -10.35
CA GLU A 197 10.41 -2.68 -11.78
C GLU A 197 10.59 -4.12 -12.28
N ALA A 198 11.17 -5.02 -11.48
CA ALA A 198 11.25 -6.44 -11.80
C ALA A 198 9.85 -7.09 -11.85
N LEU A 199 8.99 -6.82 -10.86
CA LEU A 199 7.58 -7.24 -10.87
C LEU A 199 6.87 -6.76 -12.14
N LYS A 200 7.00 -5.48 -12.50
CA LYS A 200 6.37 -4.93 -13.71
C LYS A 200 6.82 -5.66 -14.98
N LYS A 201 8.11 -5.96 -15.09
CA LYS A 201 8.64 -6.70 -16.24
C LYS A 201 8.09 -8.12 -16.32
N ALA A 202 7.97 -8.81 -15.19
CA ALA A 202 7.43 -10.17 -15.11
C ALA A 202 5.92 -10.23 -15.41
N THR A 203 5.20 -9.12 -15.27
CA THR A 203 3.73 -9.06 -15.39
C THR A 203 3.26 -8.20 -16.56
N ILE A 204 4.05 -8.05 -17.61
CA ILE A 204 3.65 -7.30 -18.81
C ILE A 204 2.41 -7.94 -19.43
N ASP A 205 1.35 -7.17 -19.57
CA ASP A 205 0.13 -7.54 -20.27
C ASP A 205 0.05 -6.76 -21.60
N PRO A 206 0.23 -7.44 -22.74
CA PRO A 206 0.18 -6.78 -24.04
C PRO A 206 -1.15 -6.07 -24.33
N SER A 207 -2.25 -6.51 -23.71
CA SER A 207 -3.57 -5.92 -23.92
C SER A 207 -3.70 -4.48 -23.38
N ILE A 208 -2.86 -4.11 -22.43
CA ILE A 208 -2.81 -2.77 -21.84
C ILE A 208 -1.48 -2.04 -22.10
N GLY A 209 -0.56 -2.69 -22.80
CA GLY A 209 0.75 -2.12 -23.13
C GLY A 209 1.68 -1.93 -21.93
N GLY A 210 1.48 -2.67 -20.82
CA GLY A 210 2.30 -2.56 -19.62
C GLY A 210 1.90 -3.54 -18.53
N SER A 211 2.46 -3.36 -17.32
CA SER A 211 2.06 -4.13 -16.16
C SER A 211 0.74 -3.59 -15.57
N PRO A 212 -0.17 -4.46 -15.09
CA PRO A 212 -1.37 -4.05 -14.39
C PRO A 212 -1.11 -3.58 -12.94
N PHE A 213 0.12 -3.75 -12.45
CA PHE A 213 0.48 -3.37 -11.10
C PHE A 213 0.99 -1.94 -10.99
N TRP A 214 0.74 -1.35 -9.86
CA TRP A 214 1.26 -0.05 -9.47
C TRP A 214 1.65 -0.04 -8.01
N MET A 215 2.62 0.79 -7.68
CA MET A 215 3.07 1.06 -6.32
C MET A 215 2.77 2.52 -6.00
N MET A 216 2.23 2.76 -4.81
CA MET A 216 1.93 4.11 -4.34
C MET A 216 2.23 4.23 -2.86
N THR A 217 2.82 5.35 -2.47
CA THR A 217 3.01 5.70 -1.07
C THR A 217 1.74 6.29 -0.48
N SER A 218 1.57 6.15 0.83
CA SER A 218 0.47 6.80 1.54
C SER A 218 0.49 8.33 1.40
N GLU A 219 1.68 8.91 1.30
CA GLU A 219 1.85 10.35 1.08
C GLU A 219 1.34 10.77 -0.33
N GLU A 220 1.63 9.97 -1.37
CA GLU A 220 1.08 10.21 -2.71
C GLU A 220 -0.44 10.09 -2.74
N VAL A 221 -1.01 9.10 -2.03
CA VAL A 221 -2.47 8.98 -1.88
C VAL A 221 -3.03 10.23 -1.20
N PHE A 222 -2.40 10.67 -0.10
CA PHE A 222 -2.81 11.89 0.61
C PHE A 222 -2.80 13.13 -0.29
N GLN A 223 -1.69 13.31 -1.03
CA GLN A 223 -1.54 14.46 -1.93
C GLN A 223 -2.56 14.41 -3.08
N LYS A 224 -2.74 13.26 -3.73
CA LYS A 224 -3.71 13.12 -4.82
C LYS A 224 -5.15 13.35 -4.37
N THR A 225 -5.48 12.98 -3.13
CA THR A 225 -6.85 13.11 -2.61
C THR A 225 -7.15 14.52 -2.12
N LEU A 226 -6.19 15.18 -1.46
CA LEU A 226 -6.41 16.46 -0.78
C LEU A 226 -5.74 17.69 -1.42
N ASP A 227 -4.92 17.51 -2.46
CA ASP A 227 -4.32 18.58 -3.23
C ASP A 227 -4.96 18.64 -4.63
N PRO A 228 -5.88 19.60 -4.89
CA PRO A 228 -6.58 19.71 -6.17
C PRO A 228 -5.68 19.84 -7.39
N ASP A 229 -4.45 20.33 -7.19
CA ASP A 229 -3.50 20.58 -8.29
C ASP A 229 -2.68 19.30 -8.62
N ARG A 230 -2.71 18.29 -7.75
CA ARG A 230 -2.06 16.98 -7.95
C ARG A 230 -2.90 16.00 -8.77
N ASP A 231 -4.22 16.10 -8.66
CA ASP A 231 -5.15 15.27 -9.44
C ASP A 231 -6.36 16.13 -9.89
N PRO A 232 -6.18 16.98 -10.93
CA PRO A 232 -7.24 17.86 -11.42
C PRO A 232 -8.49 17.12 -11.91
N ASP A 233 -8.33 15.88 -12.42
CA ASP A 233 -9.47 15.09 -12.91
C ASP A 233 -10.32 14.59 -11.73
N ASN A 234 -9.70 14.11 -10.67
CA ASN A 234 -10.39 13.74 -9.43
C ASN A 234 -11.07 14.96 -8.80
N PHE A 235 -10.40 16.10 -8.74
CA PHE A 235 -11.00 17.35 -8.25
C PHE A 235 -12.24 17.74 -9.04
N LYS A 236 -12.16 17.71 -10.39
CA LYS A 236 -13.30 17.98 -11.26
C LYS A 236 -14.45 17.01 -11.04
N HIS A 237 -14.15 15.73 -10.81
CA HIS A 237 -15.16 14.73 -10.50
C HIS A 237 -15.88 15.05 -9.19
N MET A 238 -15.15 15.36 -8.11
CA MET A 238 -15.71 15.74 -6.81
C MET A 238 -16.59 17.01 -6.93
N VAL A 239 -16.15 18.03 -7.69
CA VAL A 239 -16.93 19.24 -7.94
C VAL A 239 -18.25 18.92 -8.65
N ASN A 240 -18.21 18.09 -9.70
CA ASN A 240 -19.40 17.73 -10.45
C ASN A 240 -20.41 16.92 -9.60
N GLU A 241 -19.92 15.96 -8.83
CA GLU A 241 -20.80 15.17 -7.93
C GLU A 241 -21.47 16.07 -6.89
N GLN A 242 -20.70 16.95 -6.25
CA GLN A 242 -21.25 17.84 -5.23
C GLN A 242 -22.19 18.90 -5.83
N TYR A 243 -21.89 19.40 -7.03
CA TYR A 243 -22.76 20.31 -7.74
C TYR A 243 -24.12 19.66 -8.06
N VAL A 244 -24.12 18.45 -8.62
CA VAL A 244 -25.34 17.69 -8.90
C VAL A 244 -26.14 17.47 -7.61
N LYS A 245 -25.50 17.04 -6.55
CA LYS A 245 -26.13 16.84 -5.23
C LYS A 245 -26.80 18.10 -4.71
N GLN A 246 -26.09 19.25 -4.72
CA GLN A 246 -26.64 20.53 -4.25
C GLN A 246 -27.82 21.02 -5.11
N LYS A 247 -27.77 20.80 -6.44
CA LYS A 247 -28.91 21.12 -7.33
C LYS A 247 -30.12 20.25 -7.04
N VAL A 248 -29.95 18.96 -6.80
CA VAL A 248 -31.04 18.04 -6.40
C VAL A 248 -31.66 18.47 -5.07
N GLU A 249 -30.86 18.99 -4.12
CA GLU A 249 -31.32 19.54 -2.87
C GLU A 249 -32.03 20.91 -3.00
N GLY A 250 -32.14 21.45 -4.23
CA GLY A 250 -32.78 22.72 -4.52
C GLY A 250 -31.94 23.96 -4.22
N ARG A 251 -30.63 23.83 -4.03
CA ARG A 251 -29.74 24.98 -3.80
C ARG A 251 -29.46 25.72 -5.08
N ASP A 252 -29.48 27.05 -5.01
CA ASP A 252 -29.09 27.90 -6.13
C ASP A 252 -27.59 28.22 -6.05
N VAL A 253 -26.78 27.34 -6.65
CA VAL A 253 -25.32 27.42 -6.68
C VAL A 253 -24.79 27.31 -8.12
N THR A 254 -23.64 27.95 -8.38
CA THR A 254 -22.88 27.73 -9.61
C THR A 254 -21.78 26.68 -9.41
N ILE A 255 -21.26 26.12 -10.49
CA ILE A 255 -20.19 25.15 -10.43
C ILE A 255 -18.89 25.76 -9.87
N GLU A 256 -18.64 27.05 -10.15
CA GLU A 256 -17.50 27.81 -9.66
C GLU A 256 -17.56 28.02 -8.13
N GLN A 257 -18.77 28.26 -7.59
CA GLN A 257 -18.97 28.37 -6.15
C GLN A 257 -18.67 27.05 -5.47
N VAL A 258 -19.21 25.94 -6.00
CA VAL A 258 -18.95 24.60 -5.48
C VAL A 258 -17.46 24.24 -5.56
N ALA A 259 -16.79 24.59 -6.68
CA ALA A 259 -15.36 24.36 -6.84
C ALA A 259 -14.53 25.12 -5.81
N THR A 260 -14.91 26.36 -5.49
CA THR A 260 -14.24 27.19 -4.48
C THR A 260 -14.41 26.58 -3.09
N GLU A 261 -15.66 26.23 -2.71
CA GLU A 261 -15.96 25.60 -1.42
C GLU A 261 -15.18 24.29 -1.21
N ILE A 262 -15.13 23.42 -2.24
CA ILE A 262 -14.40 22.15 -2.16
C ILE A 262 -12.89 22.42 -2.03
N ARG A 263 -12.33 23.35 -2.81
CA ARG A 263 -10.90 23.69 -2.75
C ARG A 263 -10.50 24.19 -1.36
N GLU A 264 -11.30 25.06 -0.76
CA GLU A 264 -11.08 25.55 0.61
C GLU A 264 -11.10 24.42 1.63
N LEU A 265 -12.12 23.55 1.56
CA LEU A 265 -12.26 22.40 2.43
C LEU A 265 -11.06 21.43 2.32
N LEU A 266 -10.62 21.13 1.10
CA LEU A 266 -9.48 20.26 0.85
C LEU A 266 -8.19 20.89 1.38
N ASN A 267 -7.96 22.18 1.17
CA ASN A 267 -6.78 22.90 1.66
C ASN A 267 -6.74 22.93 3.21
N GLU A 268 -7.87 23.14 3.87
CA GLU A 268 -7.96 23.09 5.32
C GLU A 268 -7.66 21.68 5.85
N SER A 269 -8.25 20.66 5.21
CA SER A 269 -8.02 19.26 5.55
C SER A 269 -6.55 18.86 5.35
N TYR A 270 -5.95 19.31 4.24
CA TYR A 270 -4.53 19.10 3.97
C TYR A 270 -3.65 19.66 5.09
N LYS A 271 -3.81 20.96 5.42
CA LYS A 271 -3.04 21.62 6.47
C LYS A 271 -3.22 20.96 7.83
N ARG A 272 -4.45 20.53 8.14
CA ARG A 272 -4.80 19.94 9.43
C ARG A 272 -4.23 18.57 9.65
N TYR A 273 -4.18 17.72 8.60
CA TYR A 273 -3.93 16.28 8.78
C TYR A 273 -2.59 15.81 8.23
N TYR A 274 -1.93 16.56 7.35
CA TYR A 274 -0.73 16.12 6.64
C TYR A 274 0.38 15.63 7.55
N GLU A 275 0.79 16.41 8.56
CA GLU A 275 1.89 16.04 9.45
C GLU A 275 1.58 14.75 10.23
N ASN A 276 0.34 14.65 10.76
CA ASN A 276 -0.10 13.46 11.49
C ASN A 276 -0.19 12.23 10.59
N PHE A 277 -0.83 12.34 9.43
CA PHE A 277 -1.01 11.24 8.50
C PHE A 277 0.34 10.68 8.02
N THR A 278 1.28 11.56 7.65
CA THR A 278 2.59 11.19 7.09
C THR A 278 3.65 10.94 8.16
N PHE A 279 3.33 11.00 9.45
CA PHE A 279 4.25 10.85 10.58
C PHE A 279 5.36 11.92 10.65
N ARG A 280 5.20 13.04 9.96
CA ARG A 280 6.18 14.14 9.99
C ARG A 280 6.26 14.85 11.33
N ASP A 281 5.19 14.81 12.11
CA ASP A 281 5.14 15.30 13.50
C ASP A 281 6.08 14.53 14.45
N LEU A 282 6.51 13.31 14.08
CA LEU A 282 7.48 12.50 14.82
C LEU A 282 8.93 12.79 14.43
N ILE A 283 9.17 13.60 13.39
CA ILE A 283 10.50 13.98 12.94
C ILE A 283 10.91 15.23 13.74
N PRO A 284 12.04 15.20 14.51
CA PRO A 284 12.50 16.39 15.20
C PRO A 284 12.64 17.56 14.22
N LYS A 285 11.99 18.68 14.53
CA LYS A 285 12.20 19.94 13.78
C LYS A 285 13.63 20.40 14.11
N ALA A 286 14.49 20.52 13.07
CA ALA A 286 15.87 20.97 13.18
C ALA A 286 15.95 22.43 13.62
#